data_0c61c84d8adde9658af747db63266157
#
_entry.id   0c61c84d8adde9658af747db63266157
#
_cell.length_a   1.000
_cell.length_b   1.000
_cell.length_c   1.000
_cell.angle_alpha   90.00
_cell.angle_beta   90.00
_cell.angle_gamma   90.00
#
_symmetry.space_group_name_H-M   'P 1'
#
loop_
_entity.id
_entity.type
_entity.pdbx_description
1 polymer ?
#
loop_
_entity_poly.entity_id
_entity_poly.type
_entity_poly.pdbx_seq_one_letter_code
_entity_poly.pdbx_strand_id
1 'polypeptide(L)'
;MATQQELDKVYMSMAESMSTLSYGKRAKVGAVAVTANGVVITGVNGLPKALGNELEYREYSDGLGGGSWLETKPTVIHAENAILVKCAREGVSMLGSTVYTSLSPCEHCASMLASAGVTRVVYKDKYRSLKGVGVLEQCDIIVEQLT
;
A
#
# COMPACT_ATOMS: atom_id res chain seq x y z
N MET A 1 12.28 -26.15 4.84
CA MET A 1 12.12 -24.69 4.75
C MET A 1 11.04 -24.35 3.73
N ALA A 2 10.29 -23.30 3.99
CA ALA A 2 9.26 -22.85 3.05
C ALA A 2 9.87 -22.35 1.73
N THR A 3 9.17 -22.60 0.62
CA THR A 3 9.55 -22.06 -0.69
C THR A 3 9.16 -20.58 -0.77
N GLN A 4 9.73 -19.87 -1.75
CA GLN A 4 9.35 -18.45 -1.96
C GLN A 4 7.85 -18.32 -2.27
N GLN A 5 7.27 -19.27 -3.01
CA GLN A 5 5.83 -19.26 -3.30
C GLN A 5 4.98 -19.42 -2.03
N GLU A 6 5.40 -20.30 -1.13
CA GLU A 6 4.71 -20.47 0.14
C GLU A 6 4.80 -19.22 1.01
N LEU A 7 5.98 -18.60 1.08
CA LEU A 7 6.18 -17.35 1.80
C LEU A 7 5.33 -16.22 1.19
N ASP A 8 5.28 -16.11 -0.12
CA ASP A 8 4.49 -15.08 -0.81
C ASP A 8 3.00 -15.21 -0.45
N LYS A 9 2.47 -16.43 -0.43
CA LYS A 9 1.07 -16.68 -0.05
C LYS A 9 0.78 -16.27 1.38
N VAL A 10 1.68 -16.61 2.30
CA VAL A 10 1.53 -16.27 3.72
C VAL A 10 1.59 -14.76 3.93
N TYR A 11 2.59 -14.09 3.38
CA TYR A 11 2.71 -12.63 3.52
C TYR A 11 1.58 -11.88 2.83
N MET A 12 1.10 -12.35 1.68
CA MET A 12 -0.07 -11.77 1.05
C MET A 12 -1.33 -11.96 1.90
N SER A 13 -1.53 -13.12 2.50
CA SER A 13 -2.63 -13.35 3.45
C SER A 13 -2.56 -12.37 4.63
N MET A 14 -1.37 -12.08 5.14
CA MET A 14 -1.18 -11.07 6.18
C MET A 14 -1.59 -9.68 5.68
N ALA A 15 -1.19 -9.30 4.47
CA ALA A 15 -1.57 -8.02 3.88
C ALA A 15 -3.09 -7.91 3.72
N GLU A 16 -3.73 -8.95 3.21
CA GLU A 16 -5.20 -9.01 3.07
C GLU A 16 -5.90 -8.92 4.43
N SER A 17 -5.39 -9.62 5.44
CA SER A 17 -5.93 -9.54 6.79
C SER A 17 -5.78 -8.14 7.37
N MET A 18 -4.63 -7.49 7.14
CA MET A 18 -4.42 -6.11 7.57
C MET A 18 -5.41 -5.14 6.91
N SER A 19 -5.78 -5.37 5.65
CA SER A 19 -6.73 -4.51 4.95
C SER A 19 -8.09 -4.41 5.65
N THR A 20 -8.50 -5.45 6.36
CA THR A 20 -9.77 -5.47 7.10
C THR A 20 -9.81 -4.44 8.24
N LEU A 21 -8.66 -3.96 8.68
CA LEU A 21 -8.55 -2.95 9.74
C LEU A 21 -8.71 -1.52 9.21
N SER A 22 -8.78 -1.33 7.90
CA SER A 22 -8.97 0.01 7.32
C SER A 22 -10.40 0.51 7.54
N TYR A 23 -10.52 1.80 7.84
CA TYR A 23 -11.81 2.50 7.91
C TYR A 23 -12.21 3.11 6.57
N GLY A 24 -11.43 2.89 5.51
CA GLY A 24 -11.73 3.39 4.17
C GLY A 24 -13.04 2.83 3.63
N LYS A 25 -13.85 3.69 3.01
CA LYS A 25 -15.10 3.32 2.33
C LYS A 25 -14.85 3.08 0.84
N ARG A 26 -13.94 3.84 0.24
CA ARG A 26 -13.58 3.70 -1.19
C ARG A 26 -12.66 2.52 -1.42
N ALA A 27 -11.69 2.32 -0.52
CA ALA A 27 -10.78 1.20 -0.60
C ALA A 27 -10.23 0.85 0.78
N LYS A 28 -10.03 -0.43 1.01
CA LYS A 28 -9.36 -0.97 2.18
C LYS A 28 -8.12 -1.69 1.70
N VAL A 29 -6.96 -1.15 2.03
CA VAL A 29 -5.67 -1.66 1.56
C VAL A 29 -4.80 -2.04 2.74
N GLY A 30 -4.21 -3.21 2.66
CA GLY A 30 -3.21 -3.68 3.61
C GLY A 30 -1.90 -3.98 2.90
N ALA A 31 -0.81 -3.80 3.59
CA ALA A 31 0.53 -4.09 3.08
C ALA A 31 1.40 -4.71 4.15
N VAL A 32 2.35 -5.50 3.72
CA VAL A 32 3.36 -6.14 4.57
C VAL A 32 4.71 -5.99 3.87
N ALA A 33 5.70 -5.51 4.60
CA ALA A 33 7.08 -5.51 4.12
C ALA A 33 7.89 -6.55 4.88
N VAL A 34 8.77 -7.21 4.17
CA VAL A 34 9.76 -8.12 4.75
C VAL A 34 11.12 -7.56 4.39
N THR A 35 11.88 -7.15 5.40
CA THR A 35 13.21 -6.57 5.18
C THR A 35 14.23 -7.63 4.79
N ALA A 36 15.39 -7.19 4.31
CA ALA A 36 16.48 -8.11 3.98
C ALA A 36 16.91 -8.97 5.17
N ASN A 37 16.73 -8.48 6.39
CA ASN A 37 17.05 -9.21 7.63
C ASN A 37 15.85 -9.97 8.22
N GLY A 38 14.73 -10.03 7.51
CA GLY A 38 13.55 -10.80 7.93
C GLY A 38 12.61 -10.11 8.91
N VAL A 39 12.76 -8.80 9.12
CA VAL A 39 11.81 -8.03 9.94
C VAL A 39 10.52 -7.81 9.15
N VAL A 40 9.39 -8.11 9.76
CA VAL A 40 8.07 -7.97 9.14
C VAL A 40 7.40 -6.71 9.67
N ILE A 41 6.96 -5.85 8.76
CA ILE A 41 6.29 -4.59 9.09
C ILE A 41 4.97 -4.54 8.35
N THR A 42 3.92 -4.12 9.03
CA THR A 42 2.57 -4.05 8.46
C THR A 42 2.14 -2.60 8.24
N GLY A 43 1.25 -2.40 7.26
CA GLY A 43 0.64 -1.10 6.99
C GLY A 43 -0.80 -1.24 6.56
N VAL A 44 -1.59 -0.22 6.87
CA VAL A 44 -3.01 -0.10 6.50
C VAL A 44 -3.25 1.33 6.08
N ASN A 45 -4.06 1.54 5.05
CA ASN A 45 -4.42 2.91 4.68
C ASN A 45 -5.26 3.56 5.78
N GLY A 46 -4.92 4.77 6.14
CA GLY A 46 -5.56 5.46 7.25
C GLY A 46 -5.05 6.87 7.45
N LEU A 47 -5.56 7.50 8.49
CA LEU A 47 -5.18 8.84 8.90
C LEU A 47 -4.21 8.78 10.09
N PRO A 48 -3.40 9.84 10.30
CA PRO A 48 -2.75 10.03 11.58
C PRO A 48 -3.79 9.96 12.70
N LYS A 49 -3.42 9.33 13.81
CA LYS A 49 -4.36 9.05 14.93
C LYS A 49 -5.15 10.28 15.38
N ALA A 50 -4.51 11.43 15.43
CA ALA A 50 -5.14 12.68 15.87
C ALA A 50 -6.24 13.19 14.93
N LEU A 51 -6.27 12.72 13.67
CA LEU A 51 -7.24 13.15 12.67
C LEU A 51 -8.48 12.23 12.59
N GLY A 52 -8.56 11.20 13.43
CA GLY A 52 -9.70 10.29 13.49
C GLY A 52 -9.68 9.23 12.41
N ASN A 53 -10.86 8.68 12.09
CA ASN A 53 -11.02 7.51 11.23
C ASN A 53 -11.90 7.76 9.99
N GLU A 54 -12.28 9.01 9.71
CA GLU A 54 -13.05 9.34 8.51
C GLU A 54 -12.09 9.67 7.36
N LEU A 55 -11.85 8.69 6.49
CA LEU A 55 -10.87 8.80 5.41
C LEU A 55 -11.40 9.57 4.21
N GLU A 56 -12.70 9.66 4.05
CA GLU A 56 -13.32 10.30 2.90
C GLU A 56 -14.19 11.47 3.32
N TYR A 57 -14.46 12.37 2.37
CA TYR A 57 -15.46 13.39 2.47
C TYR A 57 -16.39 13.32 1.26
N ARG A 58 -17.58 13.88 1.37
CA ARG A 58 -18.55 13.88 0.27
C ARG A 58 -18.43 15.15 -0.56
N GLU A 59 -18.26 14.96 -1.85
CA GLU A 59 -18.26 16.02 -2.84
C GLU A 59 -19.60 16.04 -3.58
N TYR A 60 -20.05 17.20 -4.01
CA TYR A 60 -21.33 17.38 -4.67
C TYR A 60 -21.14 18.03 -6.04
N SER A 61 -21.97 17.59 -7.01
CA SER A 61 -21.98 18.20 -8.34
C SER A 61 -22.63 19.58 -8.29
N ASP A 62 -22.08 20.55 -9.03
CA ASP A 62 -22.63 21.91 -9.19
C ASP A 62 -23.78 21.97 -10.19
N GLY A 63 -24.02 20.89 -10.94
CA GLY A 63 -24.97 20.87 -12.06
C GLY A 63 -26.39 20.51 -11.67
N LEU A 64 -27.35 20.88 -12.53
CA LEU A 64 -28.74 20.43 -12.44
C LEU A 64 -28.78 18.92 -12.62
N GLY A 65 -29.40 18.23 -11.67
CA GLY A 65 -29.43 16.77 -11.62
C GLY A 65 -28.16 16.14 -11.11
N GLY A 66 -27.29 16.94 -10.47
CA GLY A 66 -26.03 16.48 -9.93
C GLY A 66 -26.18 15.45 -8.82
N GLY A 67 -25.21 14.53 -8.76
CA GLY A 67 -25.06 13.56 -7.69
C GLY A 67 -24.01 13.99 -6.69
N SER A 68 -23.61 13.03 -5.87
CA SER A 68 -22.50 13.19 -4.96
C SER A 68 -21.63 11.96 -5.00
N TRP A 69 -20.36 12.12 -4.61
CA TRP A 69 -19.41 11.03 -4.54
C TRP A 69 -18.48 11.21 -3.35
N LEU A 70 -17.83 10.14 -2.96
CA LEU A 70 -16.81 10.17 -1.92
C LEU A 70 -15.45 10.47 -2.52
N GLU A 71 -14.72 11.39 -1.89
CA GLU A 71 -13.33 11.68 -2.18
C GLU A 71 -12.47 11.30 -0.98
N THR A 72 -11.30 10.74 -1.24
CA THR A 72 -10.33 10.43 -0.20
C THR A 72 -9.66 11.72 0.26
N LYS A 73 -9.59 11.94 1.55
CA LYS A 73 -8.89 13.11 2.11
C LYS A 73 -7.42 13.08 1.72
N PRO A 74 -6.83 14.21 1.36
CA PRO A 74 -5.40 14.25 0.98
C PRO A 74 -4.46 13.90 2.15
N THR A 75 -4.96 13.91 3.37
CA THR A 75 -4.19 13.54 4.57
C THR A 75 -4.14 12.02 4.82
N VAL A 76 -4.87 11.23 4.05
CA VAL A 76 -4.82 9.76 4.16
C VAL A 76 -3.46 9.26 3.71
N ILE A 77 -2.89 8.38 4.51
CA ILE A 77 -1.63 7.70 4.22
C ILE A 77 -1.97 6.33 3.64
N HIS A 78 -1.45 6.03 2.47
CA HIS A 78 -1.63 4.71 1.85
C HIS A 78 -0.89 3.63 2.63
N ALA A 79 -1.33 2.39 2.51
CA ALA A 79 -0.78 1.27 3.28
C ALA A 79 0.75 1.12 3.12
N GLU A 80 1.26 1.27 1.90
CA GLU A 80 2.70 1.18 1.61
C GLU A 80 3.47 2.30 2.30
N ASN A 81 2.96 3.53 2.24
CA ASN A 81 3.58 4.67 2.91
C ASN A 81 3.47 4.56 4.43
N ALA A 82 2.44 3.93 4.96
CA ALA A 82 2.34 3.65 6.40
C ALA A 82 3.51 2.78 6.87
N ILE A 83 3.95 1.82 6.05
CA ILE A 83 5.15 1.03 6.33
C ILE A 83 6.39 1.92 6.37
N LEU A 84 6.57 2.79 5.36
CA LEU A 84 7.73 3.69 5.28
C LEU A 84 7.79 4.64 6.47
N VAL A 85 6.65 5.14 6.90
CA VAL A 85 6.54 6.02 8.09
C VAL A 85 6.97 5.27 9.35
N LYS A 86 6.52 4.03 9.54
CA LYS A 86 6.94 3.19 10.65
C LYS A 86 8.45 2.95 10.63
N CYS A 87 8.99 2.64 9.47
CA CYS A 87 10.43 2.43 9.30
C CYS A 87 11.23 3.68 9.65
N ALA A 88 10.76 4.85 9.20
CA ALA A 88 11.40 6.13 9.53
C ALA A 88 11.38 6.39 11.03
N ARG A 89 10.25 6.14 11.69
CA ARG A 89 10.11 6.36 13.13
C ARG A 89 10.95 5.41 13.97
N GLU A 90 11.01 4.13 13.56
CA GLU A 90 11.66 3.07 14.35
C GLU A 90 13.11 2.80 13.93
N GLY A 91 13.61 3.48 12.92
CA GLY A 91 14.99 3.28 12.44
C GLY A 91 15.20 1.94 11.73
N VAL A 92 14.19 1.47 10.97
CA VAL A 92 14.29 0.23 10.21
C VAL A 92 14.57 0.54 8.75
N SER A 93 15.61 -0.08 8.19
CA SER A 93 15.96 0.08 6.78
C SER A 93 15.05 -0.76 5.88
N MET A 94 14.55 -0.15 4.82
CA MET A 94 13.79 -0.85 3.77
C MET A 94 14.68 -1.33 2.62
N LEU A 95 16.00 -1.10 2.72
CA LEU A 95 16.93 -1.51 1.67
C LEU A 95 16.88 -3.02 1.45
N GLY A 96 16.61 -3.44 0.20
CA GLY A 96 16.54 -4.85 -0.16
C GLY A 96 15.26 -5.56 0.27
N SER A 97 14.23 -4.83 0.69
CA SER A 97 12.98 -5.45 1.17
C SER A 97 12.02 -5.83 0.04
N THR A 98 11.12 -6.74 0.37
CA THR A 98 9.97 -7.11 -0.44
C THR A 98 8.71 -6.54 0.20
N VAL A 99 7.84 -5.93 -0.61
CA VAL A 99 6.55 -5.39 -0.14
C VAL A 99 5.42 -6.17 -0.79
N TYR A 100 4.52 -6.66 0.04
CA TYR A 100 3.28 -7.32 -0.36
C TYR A 100 2.13 -6.36 -0.11
N THR A 101 1.32 -6.10 -1.11
CA THR A 101 0.20 -5.17 -0.99
C THR A 101 -1.07 -5.77 -1.59
N SER A 102 -2.20 -5.59 -0.93
CA SER A 102 -3.48 -6.12 -1.40
C SER A 102 -3.96 -5.45 -2.68
N LEU A 103 -3.50 -4.22 -2.94
CA LEU A 103 -3.81 -3.44 -4.14
C LEU A 103 -2.51 -2.90 -4.73
N SER A 104 -2.36 -2.95 -6.06
CA SER A 104 -1.13 -2.46 -6.71
C SER A 104 -0.92 -0.97 -6.38
N PRO A 105 0.33 -0.54 -6.17
CA PRO A 105 0.61 0.82 -5.70
C PRO A 105 0.30 1.88 -6.74
N CYS A 106 -0.11 3.06 -6.28
CA CYS A 106 -0.20 4.24 -7.14
C CYS A 106 1.19 4.77 -7.47
N GLU A 107 1.28 5.71 -8.41
CA GLU A 107 2.55 6.29 -8.83
C GLU A 107 3.34 6.90 -7.67
N HIS A 108 2.64 7.59 -6.77
CA HIS A 108 3.28 8.24 -5.63
C HIS A 108 3.89 7.21 -4.67
N CYS A 109 3.14 6.18 -4.31
CA CYS A 109 3.64 5.11 -3.44
C CYS A 109 4.78 4.34 -4.11
N ALA A 110 4.67 4.07 -5.41
CA ALA A 110 5.72 3.40 -6.17
C ALA A 110 7.03 4.18 -6.13
N SER A 111 6.96 5.48 -6.34
CA SER A 111 8.14 6.37 -6.27
C SER A 111 8.80 6.33 -4.89
N MET A 112 7.98 6.35 -3.84
CA MET A 112 8.48 6.30 -2.46
C MET A 112 9.12 4.94 -2.14
N LEU A 113 8.50 3.84 -2.56
CA LEU A 113 9.05 2.50 -2.36
C LEU A 113 10.39 2.33 -3.08
N ALA A 114 10.47 2.79 -4.33
CA ALA A 114 11.71 2.73 -5.11
C ALA A 114 12.82 3.53 -4.41
N SER A 115 12.52 4.73 -3.95
CA SER A 115 13.48 5.60 -3.26
C SER A 115 13.92 5.04 -1.91
N ALA A 116 13.08 4.24 -1.25
CA ALA A 116 13.40 3.59 0.01
C ALA A 116 14.30 2.35 -0.15
N GLY A 117 14.56 1.91 -1.37
CA GLY A 117 15.43 0.76 -1.64
C GLY A 117 14.71 -0.58 -1.69
N VAL A 118 13.39 -0.59 -1.84
CA VAL A 118 12.61 -1.82 -2.05
C VAL A 118 13.06 -2.47 -3.36
N THR A 119 13.21 -3.79 -3.36
CA THR A 119 13.70 -4.54 -4.52
C THR A 119 12.64 -5.39 -5.20
N ARG A 120 11.54 -5.69 -4.50
CA ARG A 120 10.45 -6.52 -5.02
C ARG A 120 9.12 -6.05 -4.46
N VAL A 121 8.11 -5.98 -5.31
CA VAL A 121 6.72 -5.67 -4.92
C VAL A 121 5.81 -6.76 -5.47
N VAL A 122 5.00 -7.34 -4.60
CA VAL A 122 3.98 -8.34 -4.94
C VAL A 122 2.61 -7.77 -4.60
N TYR A 123 1.68 -7.77 -5.56
CA TYR A 123 0.34 -7.27 -5.32
C TYR A 123 -0.72 -8.31 -5.65
N LYS A 124 -1.88 -8.22 -5.02
CA LYS A 124 -3.00 -9.13 -5.23
C LYS A 124 -3.93 -8.62 -6.33
N ASP A 125 -4.52 -7.46 -6.12
CA ASP A 125 -5.48 -6.86 -7.03
C ASP A 125 -4.90 -5.65 -7.75
N LYS A 126 -5.34 -5.42 -8.98
CA LYS A 126 -4.91 -4.28 -9.77
C LYS A 126 -5.65 -3.02 -9.33
N TYR A 127 -4.88 -1.95 -9.10
CA TYR A 127 -5.42 -0.61 -8.95
C TYR A 127 -5.99 -0.14 -10.30
N ARG A 128 -6.89 0.85 -10.26
CA ARG A 128 -7.50 1.43 -11.49
C ARG A 128 -6.49 1.89 -12.55
N SER A 129 -5.26 2.17 -12.14
CA SER A 129 -4.15 2.55 -13.00
C SER A 129 -2.94 1.70 -12.68
N LEU A 130 -2.24 1.21 -13.69
CA LEU A 130 -1.00 0.47 -13.55
C LEU A 130 0.24 1.35 -13.74
N LYS A 131 0.07 2.67 -13.71
CA LYS A 131 1.20 3.61 -13.83
C LYS A 131 2.21 3.44 -12.69
N GLY A 132 1.73 3.12 -11.49
CA GLY A 132 2.62 2.83 -10.36
C GLY A 132 3.48 1.61 -10.59
N VAL A 133 2.90 0.54 -11.15
CA VAL A 133 3.64 -0.65 -11.55
C VAL A 133 4.72 -0.27 -12.58
N GLY A 134 4.38 0.57 -13.55
CA GLY A 134 5.32 1.08 -14.55
C GLY A 134 6.49 1.85 -13.92
N VAL A 135 6.24 2.65 -12.90
CA VAL A 135 7.30 3.37 -12.16
C VAL A 135 8.26 2.37 -11.51
N LEU A 136 7.73 1.34 -10.86
CA LEU A 136 8.56 0.30 -10.22
C LEU A 136 9.43 -0.42 -11.25
N GLU A 137 8.86 -0.79 -12.39
CA GLU A 137 9.58 -1.46 -13.47
C GLU A 137 10.70 -0.59 -14.04
N GLN A 138 10.45 0.71 -14.23
CA GLN A 138 11.47 1.68 -14.67
C GLN A 138 12.61 1.81 -13.67
N CYS A 139 12.36 1.51 -12.40
CA CYS A 139 13.38 1.54 -11.34
C CYS A 139 14.02 0.17 -11.11
N ASP A 140 13.85 -0.77 -12.04
CA ASP A 140 14.41 -2.13 -11.98
C ASP A 140 13.94 -2.93 -10.75
N ILE A 141 12.76 -2.62 -10.24
CA ILE A 141 12.14 -3.37 -9.14
C ILE A 141 11.33 -4.52 -9.75
N ILE A 142 11.48 -5.71 -9.17
CA ILE A 142 10.71 -6.88 -9.57
C ILE A 142 9.27 -6.68 -9.11
N VAL A 143 8.33 -6.74 -10.04
CA VAL A 143 6.90 -6.59 -9.75
C VAL A 143 6.15 -7.84 -10.20
N GLU A 144 5.38 -8.42 -9.30
CA GLU A 144 4.63 -9.63 -9.57
C GLU A 144 3.19 -9.51 -9.04
N GLN A 145 2.24 -10.03 -9.80
CA GLN A 145 0.88 -10.19 -9.33
C GLN A 145 0.71 -11.61 -8.80
N LEU A 146 0.21 -11.74 -7.57
CA LEU A 146 -0.10 -13.04 -6.98
C LEU A 146 -1.54 -13.42 -7.31
N THR A 147 -1.72 -14.52 -8.00
CA THR A 147 -3.03 -15.04 -8.39
C THR A 147 -3.49 -16.18 -7.50
#